data_7fcff762ad329bf2e1f01cd37e67a48c
#
_entry.id   7fcff762ad329bf2e1f01cd37e67a48c
#
_cell.length_a   1.000
_cell.length_b   1.000
_cell.length_c   1.000
_cell.angle_alpha   90.00
_cell.angle_beta   90.00
_cell.angle_gamma   90.00
#
_symmetry.space_group_name_H-M   'P 1'
#
loop_
_entity.id
_entity.type
_entity.pdbx_description
1 polymer ?
#
loop_
_entity_poly.entity_id
_entity_poly.type
_entity_poly.pdbx_seq_one_letter_code
_entity_poly.pdbx_strand_id
1 'polypeptide(L)'
;MPIATPAQYAAMLDAAQQGGYAYPAINVTSIATINAALKGFADKGSDGIIQFSTGAGEFASGLNIKDAVFGTLVLAEAAHRLAAKYDILIGLHTDHCQPGKVDSFLRPLIAATAERRAAGNGNLFNSHMFDGSELDIKANMEISKDLLQLCVENEIILEVEAGVVGGEEDGIDHSDVPADKLYTTPEDMVYVH
;
A
#
# COMPACT_ATOMS: atom_id res chain seq x y z
N MET A 1 17.64 -4.94 9.32
CA MET A 1 17.29 -4.71 7.89
C MET A 1 16.31 -3.55 7.87
N PRO A 2 16.49 -2.51 7.07
CA PRO A 2 15.67 -1.30 7.16
C PRO A 2 14.26 -1.43 6.54
N ILE A 3 14.01 -2.37 5.63
CA ILE A 3 12.62 -2.73 5.36
C ILE A 3 12.13 -3.57 6.53
N ALA A 4 11.06 -3.11 7.16
CA ALA A 4 10.50 -3.70 8.37
C ALA A 4 10.08 -5.16 8.12
N THR A 5 10.36 -6.02 9.08
CA THR A 5 9.70 -7.33 9.12
C THR A 5 8.22 -7.15 9.45
N PRO A 6 7.35 -8.16 9.21
CA PRO A 6 5.94 -8.04 9.58
C PRO A 6 5.72 -7.60 11.03
N ALA A 7 6.46 -8.19 11.97
CA ALA A 7 6.38 -7.83 13.39
C ALA A 7 6.87 -6.40 13.68
N GLN A 8 7.91 -5.94 12.98
CA GLN A 8 8.39 -4.57 13.13
C GLN A 8 7.40 -3.56 12.54
N TYR A 9 6.79 -3.89 11.39
CA TYR A 9 5.78 -3.02 10.77
C TYR A 9 4.54 -2.89 11.66
N ALA A 10 4.04 -3.99 12.22
CA ALA A 10 2.96 -3.95 13.19
C ALA A 10 3.33 -3.09 14.41
N ALA A 11 4.55 -3.25 14.96
CA ALA A 11 5.01 -2.44 16.08
C ALA A 11 5.14 -0.94 15.75
N MET A 12 5.51 -0.59 14.49
CA MET A 12 5.47 0.81 14.02
C MET A 12 4.05 1.37 14.09
N LEU A 13 3.06 0.63 13.56
CA LEU A 13 1.65 1.08 13.54
C LEU A 13 1.10 1.20 14.97
N ASP A 14 1.39 0.24 15.84
CA ASP A 14 1.01 0.29 17.26
C ASP A 14 1.62 1.52 17.97
N ALA A 15 2.88 1.82 17.69
CA ALA A 15 3.55 3.00 18.25
C ALA A 15 2.91 4.31 17.77
N ALA A 16 2.54 4.38 16.48
CA ALA A 16 1.84 5.54 15.94
C ALA A 16 0.47 5.73 16.61
N GLN A 17 -0.30 4.65 16.76
CA GLN A 17 -1.60 4.67 17.44
C GLN A 17 -1.46 5.14 18.90
N GLN A 18 -0.54 4.55 19.65
CA GLN A 18 -0.30 4.91 21.06
C GLN A 18 0.23 6.33 21.22
N GLY A 19 1.07 6.77 20.30
CA GLY A 19 1.69 8.11 20.30
C GLY A 19 0.80 9.20 19.73
N GLY A 20 -0.34 8.85 19.10
CA GLY A 20 -1.25 9.81 18.48
C GLY A 20 -0.64 10.53 17.27
N TYR A 21 0.18 9.83 16.48
CA TYR A 21 0.78 10.34 15.25
C TYR A 21 0.59 9.38 14.08
N ALA A 22 0.85 9.85 12.86
CA ALA A 22 0.87 9.03 11.66
C ALA A 22 2.25 9.06 11.00
N TYR A 23 2.66 7.95 10.39
CA TYR A 23 3.82 7.96 9.50
C TYR A 23 3.42 8.57 8.15
N PRO A 24 4.30 9.38 7.54
CA PRO A 24 4.08 9.79 6.17
C PRO A 24 4.25 8.58 5.25
N ALA A 25 3.28 8.40 4.34
CA ALA A 25 3.32 7.42 3.27
C ALA A 25 3.57 8.16 1.95
N ILE A 26 4.75 7.92 1.34
CA ILE A 26 5.23 8.70 0.20
C ILE A 26 5.20 7.86 -1.08
N ASN A 27 4.39 8.27 -2.04
CA ASN A 27 4.37 7.70 -3.38
C ASN A 27 5.68 8.00 -4.11
N VAL A 28 6.28 6.95 -4.67
CA VAL A 28 7.53 7.04 -5.42
C VAL A 28 7.39 6.45 -6.82
N THR A 29 8.08 7.03 -7.78
CA THR A 29 8.00 6.64 -9.20
C THR A 29 9.36 6.28 -9.81
N SER A 30 10.44 6.44 -9.05
CA SER A 30 11.80 6.25 -9.54
C SER A 30 12.79 6.05 -8.40
N ILE A 31 13.99 5.58 -8.73
CA ILE A 31 15.11 5.50 -7.79
C ILE A 31 15.42 6.87 -7.16
N ALA A 32 15.27 7.95 -7.91
CA ALA A 32 15.50 9.30 -7.39
C ALA A 32 14.49 9.69 -6.31
N THR A 33 13.21 9.39 -6.51
CA THR A 33 12.16 9.67 -5.53
C THR A 33 12.25 8.76 -4.31
N ILE A 34 12.63 7.47 -4.47
CA ILE A 34 12.94 6.58 -3.34
C ILE A 34 14.08 7.17 -2.49
N ASN A 35 15.19 7.59 -3.11
CA ASN A 35 16.31 8.18 -2.39
C ASN A 35 15.92 9.47 -1.65
N ALA A 36 15.11 10.32 -2.27
CA ALA A 36 14.62 11.55 -1.65
C ALA A 36 13.75 11.26 -0.42
N ALA A 37 12.83 10.30 -0.50
CA ALA A 37 11.99 9.88 0.62
C ALA A 37 12.83 9.30 1.76
N LEU A 38 13.72 8.34 1.47
CA LEU A 38 14.62 7.73 2.46
C LEU A 38 15.49 8.76 3.16
N LYS A 39 16.05 9.71 2.39
CA LYS A 39 16.87 10.79 2.96
C LYS A 39 16.01 11.69 3.86
N GLY A 40 14.80 12.05 3.45
CA GLY A 40 13.88 12.88 4.24
C GLY A 40 13.55 12.23 5.58
N PHE A 41 13.22 10.94 5.60
CA PHE A 41 12.97 10.18 6.81
C PHE A 41 14.21 10.13 7.72
N ALA A 42 15.37 9.78 7.15
CA ALA A 42 16.62 9.69 7.90
C ALA A 42 17.05 11.05 8.49
N ASP A 43 16.93 12.15 7.75
CA ASP A 43 17.25 13.50 8.25
C ASP A 43 16.37 13.92 9.43
N LYS A 44 15.18 13.32 9.53
CA LYS A 44 14.26 13.55 10.65
C LYS A 44 14.39 12.51 11.76
N GLY A 45 15.17 11.46 11.56
CA GLY A 45 15.26 10.34 12.49
C GLY A 45 13.89 9.66 12.66
N SER A 46 13.09 9.62 11.61
CA SER A 46 11.74 9.05 11.59
C SER A 46 11.69 7.81 10.73
N ASP A 47 11.00 6.79 11.19
CA ASP A 47 10.52 5.73 10.34
C ASP A 47 9.48 6.28 9.34
N GLY A 48 9.17 5.52 8.27
CA GLY A 48 8.24 5.98 7.26
C GLY A 48 7.72 4.87 6.36
N ILE A 49 6.82 5.22 5.46
CA ILE A 49 6.22 4.30 4.50
C ILE A 49 6.54 4.79 3.08
N ILE A 50 7.06 3.91 2.26
CA ILE A 50 7.20 4.13 0.82
C ILE A 50 6.08 3.35 0.15
N GLN A 51 5.35 4.01 -0.74
CA GLN A 51 4.23 3.38 -1.43
C GLN A 51 4.31 3.50 -2.95
N PHE A 52 3.64 2.58 -3.62
CA PHE A 52 3.65 2.43 -5.06
C PHE A 52 2.21 2.35 -5.58
N SER A 53 1.80 3.32 -6.37
CA SER A 53 0.54 3.25 -7.11
C SER A 53 0.68 2.40 -8.38
N THR A 54 -0.44 1.98 -8.96
CA THR A 54 -0.44 1.31 -10.27
C THR A 54 0.24 2.16 -11.34
N GLY A 55 -0.04 3.47 -11.36
CA GLY A 55 0.58 4.42 -12.29
C GLY A 55 2.09 4.57 -12.07
N ALA A 56 2.55 4.52 -10.82
CA ALA A 56 3.99 4.53 -10.52
C ALA A 56 4.69 3.29 -11.10
N GLY A 57 4.07 2.11 -10.98
CA GLY A 57 4.58 0.88 -11.59
C GLY A 57 4.61 0.96 -13.11
N GLU A 58 3.53 1.38 -13.75
CA GLU A 58 3.49 1.59 -15.20
C GLU A 58 4.60 2.54 -15.67
N PHE A 59 4.78 3.66 -14.99
CA PHE A 59 5.83 4.62 -15.31
C PHE A 59 7.23 4.02 -15.15
N ALA A 60 7.49 3.32 -14.05
CA ALA A 60 8.79 2.73 -13.74
C ALA A 60 9.16 1.57 -14.68
N SER A 61 8.19 0.87 -15.25
CA SER A 61 8.42 -0.18 -16.25
C SER A 61 8.86 0.37 -17.61
N GLY A 62 8.65 1.65 -17.86
CA GLY A 62 8.96 2.34 -19.12
C GLY A 62 7.75 2.48 -20.04
N LEU A 63 7.74 3.58 -20.80
CA LEU A 63 6.59 4.03 -21.59
C LEU A 63 6.12 3.04 -22.66
N ASN A 64 6.99 2.15 -23.12
CA ASN A 64 6.65 1.13 -24.12
C ASN A 64 6.15 -0.18 -23.49
N ILE A 65 6.53 -0.46 -22.24
CA ILE A 65 6.19 -1.71 -21.55
C ILE A 65 4.85 -1.54 -20.84
N LYS A 66 4.71 -0.48 -20.02
CA LYS A 66 3.50 -0.16 -19.25
C LYS A 66 2.97 -1.34 -18.40
N ASP A 67 3.89 -2.06 -17.78
CA ASP A 67 3.59 -3.17 -16.90
C ASP A 67 3.69 -2.72 -15.44
N ALA A 68 2.54 -2.49 -14.81
CA ALA A 68 2.46 -2.00 -13.44
C ALA A 68 3.12 -2.96 -12.44
N VAL A 69 2.93 -4.27 -12.60
CA VAL A 69 3.53 -5.28 -11.71
C VAL A 69 5.04 -5.28 -11.84
N PHE A 70 5.55 -5.38 -13.06
CA PHE A 70 7.00 -5.39 -13.31
C PHE A 70 7.67 -4.14 -12.76
N GLY A 71 7.13 -2.96 -13.04
CA GLY A 71 7.70 -1.70 -12.56
C GLY A 71 7.66 -1.58 -11.04
N THR A 72 6.56 -2.01 -10.40
CA THR A 72 6.45 -2.01 -8.93
C THR A 72 7.47 -2.97 -8.30
N LEU A 73 7.67 -4.15 -8.87
CA LEU A 73 8.70 -5.09 -8.40
C LEU A 73 10.10 -4.50 -8.50
N VAL A 74 10.43 -3.83 -9.62
CA VAL A 74 11.72 -3.13 -9.80
C VAL A 74 11.92 -2.05 -8.73
N LEU A 75 10.90 -1.23 -8.48
CA LEU A 75 10.96 -0.18 -7.45
C LEU A 75 11.08 -0.77 -6.04
N ALA A 76 10.33 -1.82 -5.72
CA ALA A 76 10.37 -2.47 -4.41
C ALA A 76 11.76 -3.07 -4.14
N GLU A 77 12.35 -3.78 -5.10
CA GLU A 77 13.72 -4.32 -4.97
C GLU A 77 14.76 -3.20 -4.83
N ALA A 78 14.61 -2.10 -5.55
CA ALA A 78 15.46 -0.92 -5.38
C ALA A 78 15.32 -0.34 -3.97
N ALA A 79 14.09 -0.20 -3.46
CA ALA A 79 13.82 0.30 -2.11
C ALA A 79 14.48 -0.60 -1.04
N HIS A 80 14.38 -1.93 -1.15
CA HIS A 80 15.07 -2.87 -0.25
C HIS A 80 16.57 -2.64 -0.20
N ARG A 81 17.21 -2.43 -1.36
CA ARG A 81 18.66 -2.22 -1.45
C ARG A 81 19.10 -0.86 -0.91
N LEU A 82 18.33 0.19 -1.22
CA LEU A 82 18.67 1.56 -0.83
C LEU A 82 18.39 1.79 0.65
N ALA A 83 17.24 1.35 1.15
CA ALA A 83 16.88 1.45 2.55
C ALA A 83 17.91 0.75 3.46
N ALA A 84 18.59 -0.32 2.98
CA ALA A 84 19.66 -1.01 3.71
C ALA A 84 20.86 -0.12 4.11
N LYS A 85 20.92 1.12 3.63
CA LYS A 85 21.98 2.09 3.95
C LYS A 85 21.60 3.09 5.03
N TYR A 86 20.37 3.01 5.53
CA TYR A 86 19.83 3.94 6.53
C TYR A 86 19.50 3.20 7.84
N ASP A 87 19.54 3.90 8.94
CA ASP A 87 19.22 3.38 10.28
C ASP A 87 17.81 3.86 10.71
N ILE A 88 16.82 3.50 9.89
CA ILE A 88 15.39 3.77 10.08
C ILE A 88 14.59 2.57 9.58
N LEU A 89 13.39 2.35 10.10
CA LEU A 89 12.48 1.32 9.58
C LEU A 89 11.59 1.89 8.47
N ILE A 90 11.45 1.13 7.39
CA ILE A 90 10.63 1.50 6.24
C ILE A 90 9.59 0.41 5.99
N GLY A 91 8.31 0.80 5.96
CA GLY A 91 7.24 -0.02 5.40
C GLY A 91 7.18 0.12 3.89
N LEU A 92 6.98 -0.99 3.16
CA LEU A 92 6.62 -0.94 1.73
C LEU A 92 5.15 -1.27 1.56
N HIS A 93 4.45 -0.39 0.87
CA HIS A 93 3.01 -0.42 0.69
C HIS A 93 2.64 -0.24 -0.79
N THR A 94 1.52 -0.81 -1.24
CA THR A 94 0.91 -0.43 -2.51
C THR A 94 -0.34 0.40 -2.27
N ASP A 95 -0.40 1.51 -2.97
CA ASP A 95 -1.45 2.50 -2.91
C ASP A 95 -2.65 2.08 -3.77
N HIS A 96 -3.78 2.68 -3.59
CA HIS A 96 -5.08 2.44 -4.22
C HIS A 96 -5.11 1.40 -5.35
N CYS A 97 -5.63 0.22 -5.08
CA CYS A 97 -5.89 -0.81 -6.08
C CYS A 97 -7.39 -0.96 -6.28
N GLN A 98 -7.92 -0.41 -7.35
CA GLN A 98 -9.33 -0.50 -7.69
C GLN A 98 -9.75 -1.93 -8.05
N PRO A 99 -11.06 -2.29 -7.93
CA PRO A 99 -11.55 -3.64 -8.15
C PRO A 99 -11.12 -4.28 -9.48
N GLY A 100 -11.14 -3.50 -10.56
CA GLY A 100 -10.75 -3.96 -11.90
C GLY A 100 -9.26 -4.29 -12.05
N LYS A 101 -8.42 -3.94 -11.09
CA LYS A 101 -6.97 -4.19 -11.11
C LYS A 101 -6.51 -5.25 -10.11
N VAL A 102 -7.40 -5.80 -9.30
CA VAL A 102 -7.06 -6.80 -8.28
C VAL A 102 -6.29 -7.98 -8.88
N ASP A 103 -6.82 -8.59 -9.92
CA ASP A 103 -6.23 -9.78 -10.55
C ASP A 103 -4.96 -9.46 -11.34
N SER A 104 -4.88 -8.27 -11.93
CA SER A 104 -3.76 -7.88 -12.79
C SER A 104 -2.62 -7.16 -12.06
N PHE A 105 -2.84 -6.69 -10.83
CA PHE A 105 -1.86 -5.94 -10.06
C PHE A 105 -1.66 -6.49 -8.64
N LEU A 106 -2.71 -6.54 -7.81
CA LEU A 106 -2.56 -6.82 -6.39
C LEU A 106 -2.19 -8.29 -6.13
N ARG A 107 -2.94 -9.23 -6.70
CA ARG A 107 -2.65 -10.67 -6.53
C ARG A 107 -1.25 -11.08 -7.00
N PRO A 108 -0.73 -10.61 -8.16
CA PRO A 108 0.65 -10.87 -8.56
C PRO A 108 1.69 -10.34 -7.55
N LEU A 109 1.45 -9.19 -6.92
CA LEU A 109 2.38 -8.63 -5.92
C LEU A 109 2.34 -9.39 -4.59
N ILE A 110 1.17 -9.87 -4.18
CA ILE A 110 1.05 -10.80 -3.03
C ILE A 110 1.80 -12.10 -3.33
N ALA A 111 1.62 -12.67 -4.53
CA ALA A 111 2.34 -13.86 -4.95
C ALA A 111 3.85 -13.67 -4.96
N ALA A 112 4.35 -12.52 -5.44
CA ALA A 112 5.78 -12.18 -5.39
C ALA A 112 6.32 -12.12 -3.95
N THR A 113 5.52 -11.64 -3.01
CA THR A 113 5.89 -11.69 -1.58
C THR A 113 5.94 -13.13 -1.08
N ALA A 114 4.97 -13.97 -1.46
CA ALA A 114 4.97 -15.40 -1.08
C ALA A 114 6.21 -16.13 -1.61
N GLU A 115 6.56 -15.92 -2.88
CA GLU A 115 7.76 -16.49 -3.51
C GLU A 115 9.04 -16.04 -2.80
N ARG A 116 9.15 -14.75 -2.48
CA ARG A 116 10.30 -14.19 -1.76
C ARG A 116 10.44 -14.79 -0.36
N ARG A 117 9.33 -14.96 0.36
CA ARG A 117 9.29 -15.63 1.68
C ARG A 117 9.72 -17.08 1.59
N ALA A 118 9.21 -17.82 0.61
CA ALA A 118 9.59 -19.21 0.36
C ALA A 118 11.09 -19.37 0.08
N ALA A 119 11.72 -18.35 -0.52
CA ALA A 119 13.17 -18.29 -0.74
C ALA A 119 13.97 -17.83 0.51
N GLY A 120 13.32 -17.57 1.65
CA GLY A 120 13.97 -17.16 2.90
C GLY A 120 14.38 -15.69 2.98
N ASN A 121 13.87 -14.83 2.08
CA ASN A 121 14.27 -13.41 1.99
C ASN A 121 13.32 -12.43 2.72
N GLY A 122 12.32 -12.95 3.45
CA GLY A 122 11.30 -12.13 4.12
C GLY A 122 10.28 -11.53 3.14
N ASN A 123 9.45 -10.61 3.64
CA ASN A 123 8.42 -9.97 2.82
C ASN A 123 9.01 -9.01 1.78
N LEU A 124 8.39 -8.95 0.61
CA LEU A 124 8.64 -7.90 -0.38
C LEU A 124 7.87 -6.64 -0.01
N PHE A 125 6.58 -6.80 0.33
CA PHE A 125 5.69 -5.73 0.81
C PHE A 125 5.21 -6.02 2.22
N ASN A 126 4.96 -4.96 3.00
CA ASN A 126 4.41 -5.01 4.35
C ASN A 126 2.89 -4.90 4.35
N SER A 127 2.35 -4.14 3.41
CA SER A 127 0.91 -3.90 3.29
C SER A 127 0.50 -3.60 1.85
N HIS A 128 -0.78 -3.81 1.59
CA HIS A 128 -1.43 -3.47 0.34
C HIS A 128 -2.75 -2.77 0.63
N MET A 129 -3.16 -1.83 -0.23
CA MET A 129 -4.47 -1.20 -0.17
C MET A 129 -5.37 -1.70 -1.29
N PHE A 130 -6.57 -2.13 -0.92
CA PHE A 130 -7.67 -2.39 -1.83
C PHE A 130 -8.67 -1.25 -1.73
N ASP A 131 -8.87 -0.55 -2.82
CA ASP A 131 -9.84 0.53 -2.93
C ASP A 131 -11.16 0.01 -3.50
N GLY A 132 -12.07 -0.30 -2.59
CA GLY A 132 -13.43 -0.72 -2.91
C GLY A 132 -14.47 0.39 -2.68
N SER A 133 -14.05 1.66 -2.58
CA SER A 133 -14.90 2.81 -2.23
C SER A 133 -16.10 3.00 -3.16
N GLU A 134 -15.93 2.71 -4.46
CA GLU A 134 -16.98 2.79 -5.47
C GLU A 134 -18.00 1.63 -5.42
N LEU A 135 -17.72 0.58 -4.66
CA LEU A 135 -18.60 -0.58 -4.51
C LEU A 135 -19.58 -0.38 -3.35
N ASP A 136 -20.71 -1.08 -3.41
CA ASP A 136 -21.49 -1.23 -2.20
C ASP A 136 -20.68 -2.02 -1.15
N ILE A 137 -20.93 -1.74 0.13
CA ILE A 137 -20.10 -2.25 1.23
C ILE A 137 -20.01 -3.79 1.25
N LYS A 138 -21.04 -4.51 0.79
CA LYS A 138 -21.04 -5.97 0.78
C LYS A 138 -20.12 -6.51 -0.29
N ALA A 139 -20.22 -5.96 -1.51
CA ALA A 139 -19.34 -6.33 -2.62
C ALA A 139 -17.87 -5.99 -2.31
N ASN A 140 -17.62 -4.82 -1.69
CA ASN A 140 -16.31 -4.45 -1.20
C ASN A 140 -15.77 -5.51 -0.22
N MET A 141 -16.55 -5.87 0.81
CA MET A 141 -16.11 -6.83 1.83
C MET A 141 -15.97 -8.26 1.33
N GLU A 142 -16.70 -8.68 0.30
CA GLU A 142 -16.49 -9.99 -0.34
C GLU A 142 -15.10 -10.08 -0.98
N ILE A 143 -14.68 -9.04 -1.73
CA ILE A 143 -13.35 -8.98 -2.32
C ILE A 143 -12.28 -8.83 -1.24
N SER A 144 -12.51 -7.95 -0.29
CA SER A 144 -11.58 -7.69 0.83
C SER A 144 -11.31 -8.95 1.65
N LYS A 145 -12.33 -9.75 1.93
CA LYS A 145 -12.19 -11.01 2.68
C LYS A 145 -11.33 -12.03 1.94
N ASP A 146 -11.49 -12.13 0.64
CA ASP A 146 -10.69 -13.04 -0.19
C ASP A 146 -9.22 -12.58 -0.27
N LEU A 147 -9.00 -11.27 -0.44
CA LEU A 147 -7.65 -10.69 -0.39
C LEU A 147 -7.02 -10.82 1.00
N LEU A 148 -7.79 -10.61 2.07
CA LEU A 148 -7.31 -10.73 3.44
C LEU A 148 -6.78 -12.12 3.74
N GLN A 149 -7.44 -13.17 3.24
CA GLN A 149 -6.95 -14.53 3.41
C GLN A 149 -5.54 -14.68 2.81
N LEU A 150 -5.32 -14.22 1.58
CA LEU A 150 -4.00 -14.26 0.93
C LEU A 150 -2.96 -13.41 1.67
N CYS A 151 -3.37 -12.26 2.16
CA CYS A 151 -2.50 -11.35 2.91
C CYS A 151 -2.07 -11.97 4.25
N VAL A 152 -3.01 -12.57 5.00
CA VAL A 152 -2.72 -13.25 6.27
C VAL A 152 -1.73 -14.40 6.10
N GLU A 153 -1.90 -15.24 5.07
CA GLU A 153 -0.99 -16.35 4.76
C GLU A 153 0.45 -15.86 4.52
N ASN A 154 0.61 -14.61 4.09
CA ASN A 154 1.89 -14.00 3.77
C ASN A 154 2.34 -12.93 4.78
N GLU A 155 1.66 -12.79 5.92
CA GLU A 155 1.93 -11.77 6.95
C GLU A 155 2.00 -10.35 6.36
N ILE A 156 1.05 -10.04 5.48
CA ILE A 156 0.84 -8.72 4.87
C ILE A 156 -0.39 -8.09 5.52
N ILE A 157 -0.34 -6.80 5.82
CA ILE A 157 -1.51 -6.04 6.27
C ILE A 157 -2.31 -5.62 5.03
N LEU A 158 -3.62 -5.88 5.04
CA LEU A 158 -4.53 -5.37 4.05
C LEU A 158 -5.20 -4.11 4.58
N GLU A 159 -5.04 -3.01 3.86
CA GLU A 159 -5.81 -1.78 4.03
C GLU A 159 -7.01 -1.82 3.08
N VAL A 160 -8.17 -1.39 3.55
CA VAL A 160 -9.38 -1.33 2.73
C VAL A 160 -10.00 0.05 2.80
N GLU A 161 -10.54 0.52 1.69
CA GLU A 161 -11.28 1.76 1.62
C GLU A 161 -12.77 1.48 1.46
N ALA A 162 -13.57 2.09 2.34
CA ALA A 162 -15.02 2.01 2.35
C ALA A 162 -15.61 3.42 2.41
N GLY A 163 -16.46 3.75 1.45
CA GLY A 163 -17.00 5.10 1.29
C GLY A 163 -16.11 5.99 0.43
N VAL A 164 -16.70 7.03 -0.12
CA VAL A 164 -16.05 7.97 -1.03
C VAL A 164 -15.87 9.33 -0.37
N VAL A 165 -14.85 10.06 -0.81
CA VAL A 165 -14.60 11.46 -0.41
C VAL A 165 -15.26 12.39 -1.42
N GLY A 166 -15.76 13.56 -0.98
CA GLY A 166 -16.31 14.56 -1.89
C GLY A 166 -15.22 15.28 -2.68
N GLY A 167 -15.55 15.67 -3.91
CA GLY A 167 -14.62 16.31 -4.84
C GLY A 167 -14.00 15.33 -5.83
N GLU A 168 -12.81 15.64 -6.34
CA GLU A 168 -12.11 14.77 -7.29
C GLU A 168 -11.02 13.99 -6.57
N GLU A 169 -11.04 12.68 -6.68
CA GLU A 169 -10.04 11.75 -6.14
C GLU A 169 -9.71 10.69 -7.18
N ASP A 170 -8.44 10.48 -7.44
CA ASP A 170 -7.91 9.49 -8.42
C ASP A 170 -8.52 9.59 -9.83
N GLY A 171 -8.95 10.80 -10.23
CA GLY A 171 -9.58 11.06 -11.53
C GLY A 171 -11.07 10.74 -11.58
N ILE A 172 -11.70 10.46 -10.43
CA ILE A 172 -13.14 10.29 -10.27
C ILE A 172 -13.70 11.51 -9.56
N ASP A 173 -14.75 12.12 -10.14
CA ASP A 173 -15.36 13.33 -9.59
C ASP A 173 -16.63 12.97 -8.80
N HIS A 174 -16.58 13.16 -7.50
CA HIS A 174 -17.67 12.96 -6.56
C HIS A 174 -18.36 14.26 -6.12
N SER A 175 -18.11 15.38 -6.82
CA SER A 175 -18.66 16.69 -6.46
C SER A 175 -20.20 16.72 -6.40
N ASP A 176 -20.87 15.87 -7.17
CA ASP A 176 -22.33 15.75 -7.23
C ASP A 176 -22.91 14.70 -6.27
N VAL A 177 -22.06 13.99 -5.52
CA VAL A 177 -22.53 12.97 -4.54
C VAL A 177 -23.14 13.69 -3.34
N PRO A 178 -24.38 13.32 -2.92
CA PRO A 178 -25.00 13.91 -1.74
C PRO A 178 -24.14 13.71 -0.48
N ALA A 179 -24.06 14.75 0.36
CA ALA A 179 -23.19 14.75 1.54
C ALA A 179 -23.47 13.61 2.54
N ASP A 180 -24.70 13.09 2.58
CA ASP A 180 -25.10 11.95 3.40
C ASP A 180 -24.64 10.59 2.86
N LYS A 181 -24.06 10.56 1.66
CA LYS A 181 -23.47 9.38 1.02
C LYS A 181 -21.94 9.45 0.93
N LEU A 182 -21.36 10.55 1.41
CA LEU A 182 -19.92 10.70 1.49
C LEU A 182 -19.41 10.14 2.81
N TYR A 183 -18.15 9.69 2.79
CA TYR A 183 -17.40 9.17 3.93
C TYR A 183 -17.92 7.84 4.47
N THR A 184 -17.09 7.21 5.27
CA THR A 184 -17.40 5.97 5.99
C THR A 184 -18.27 6.27 7.19
N THR A 185 -19.38 5.56 7.34
CA THR A 185 -20.25 5.68 8.52
C THR A 185 -19.78 4.77 9.67
N PRO A 186 -20.23 5.03 10.94
CA PRO A 186 -20.00 4.08 12.04
C PRO A 186 -20.56 2.69 11.77
N GLU A 187 -21.67 2.60 11.05
CA GLU A 187 -22.33 1.34 10.66
C GLU A 187 -21.47 0.56 9.67
N ASP A 188 -20.86 1.24 8.69
CA ASP A 188 -19.92 0.63 7.75
C ASP A 188 -18.70 0.08 8.50
N MET A 189 -18.15 0.84 9.47
CA MET A 189 -17.02 0.38 10.28
C MET A 189 -17.34 -0.87 11.09
N VAL A 190 -18.56 -0.99 11.63
CA VAL A 190 -19.02 -2.21 12.31
C VAL A 190 -19.13 -3.38 11.34
N TYR A 191 -19.49 -3.11 10.08
CA TYR A 191 -19.63 -4.16 9.07
C TYR A 191 -18.26 -4.64 8.56
N VAL A 192 -17.28 -3.74 8.47
CA VAL A 192 -15.90 -4.04 8.05
C VAL A 192 -15.17 -4.87 9.10
N HIS A 193 -15.44 -4.63 10.40
CA HIS A 193 -14.78 -5.31 11.53
C HIS A 193 -15.30 -6.74 11.69
#